data_f6f115abf453b14ca2455cedc0e79e63
#
_entry.id   f6f115abf453b14ca2455cedc0e79e63
#
_cell.length_a   1.000
_cell.length_b   1.000
_cell.length_c   1.000
_cell.angle_alpha   90.00
_cell.angle_beta   90.00
_cell.angle_gamma   90.00
#
_symmetry.space_group_name_H-M   'P 1'
#
loop_
_entity.id
_entity.type
_entity.pdbx_description
1 polymer ?
#
loop_
_entity_poly.entity_id
_entity_poly.type
_entity_poly.pdbx_seq_one_letter_code
_entity_poly.pdbx_strand_id
1 'polypeptide(L)' 'MRISARNKLCGSVKSITHGVVNSQIVIELKDTPRVTAVITKEAVEELGLTVGGDACAVVKASDVIVGICEGGKTDCSG' A
#
# COMPACT_ATOMS: atom_id res chain seq x y z
N MET A 1 4.17 -11.04 12.30
CA MET A 1 4.75 -11.13 10.95
C MET A 1 6.26 -11.02 11.03
N ARG A 2 6.95 -12.01 10.53
CA ARG A 2 8.42 -12.02 10.54
C ARG A 2 8.93 -11.73 9.15
N ILE A 3 9.42 -10.52 8.94
CA ILE A 3 9.99 -10.10 7.68
C ILE A 3 11.11 -9.11 7.95
N SER A 4 11.98 -8.94 6.97
CA SER A 4 13.12 -8.03 7.10
C SER A 4 12.74 -6.57 6.90
N ALA A 5 11.53 -6.29 6.49
CA ALA A 5 11.09 -4.91 6.24
C ALA A 5 10.83 -4.19 7.56
N ARG A 6 11.16 -2.91 7.59
CA ARG A 6 11.00 -2.07 8.76
C ARG A 6 9.77 -1.18 8.70
N ASN A 7 9.21 -1.00 7.51
CA ASN A 7 8.05 -0.14 7.33
C ASN A 7 6.81 -0.99 7.08
N LYS A 8 5.86 -0.92 8.00
CA LYS A 8 4.57 -1.59 7.87
C LYS A 8 3.48 -0.54 7.98
N LEU A 9 2.67 -0.45 6.95
CA LEU A 9 1.59 0.53 6.87
C LEU A 9 0.29 -0.26 6.78
N CYS A 10 -0.39 -0.40 7.89
CA CYS A 10 -1.57 -1.24 7.96
C CYS A 10 -2.85 -0.41 7.95
N GLY A 11 -3.85 -0.93 7.31
CA GLY A 11 -5.15 -0.29 7.22
C GLY A 11 -6.15 -1.24 6.59
N SER A 12 -7.15 -0.69 5.94
CA SER A 12 -8.19 -1.47 5.28
C SER A 12 -8.08 -1.36 3.77
N VAL A 13 -8.47 -2.41 3.08
CA VAL A 13 -8.48 -2.41 1.62
C VAL A 13 -9.64 -1.54 1.16
N LYS A 14 -9.32 -0.46 0.45
CA LYS A 14 -10.31 0.47 -0.06
C LYS A 14 -10.87 0.02 -1.39
N SER A 15 -10.02 -0.47 -2.27
CA SER A 15 -10.45 -0.94 -3.58
C SER A 15 -9.47 -1.97 -4.13
N ILE A 16 -10.00 -2.83 -4.99
CA ILE A 16 -9.21 -3.81 -5.72
C ILE A 16 -9.63 -3.69 -7.19
N THR A 17 -8.67 -3.41 -8.05
CA THR A 17 -8.92 -3.32 -9.48
C THR A 17 -8.13 -4.41 -10.19
N HIS A 18 -8.82 -5.34 -10.81
CA HIS A 18 -8.17 -6.46 -11.49
C HIS A 18 -7.76 -6.10 -12.92
N GLY A 19 -6.49 -6.34 -13.25
CA GLY A 19 -6.02 -6.30 -14.60
C GLY A 19 -5.97 -7.73 -15.17
N VAL A 20 -5.27 -7.89 -16.27
CA VAL A 20 -5.16 -9.20 -16.91
C VAL A 20 -4.28 -10.14 -16.09
N VAL A 21 -3.15 -9.66 -15.61
CA VAL A 21 -2.18 -10.44 -14.84
C VAL A 21 -2.07 -9.92 -13.42
N ASN A 22 -2.05 -8.61 -13.26
CA ASN A 22 -1.86 -7.97 -11.96
C ASN A 22 -3.14 -7.30 -11.49
N SER A 23 -3.19 -7.05 -10.19
CA SER A 23 -4.29 -6.31 -9.57
C SER A 23 -3.73 -5.13 -8.82
N GLN A 24 -4.47 -4.02 -8.83
CA GLN A 24 -4.10 -2.83 -8.09
C GLN A 24 -4.90 -2.79 -6.79
N ILE A 25 -4.19 -2.67 -5.69
CA ILE A 25 -4.79 -2.65 -4.36
C ILE A 25 -4.57 -1.28 -3.76
N VAL A 26 -5.63 -0.66 -3.29
CA VAL A 26 -5.53 0.61 -2.56
C VAL A 26 -5.83 0.34 -1.10
N ILE A 27 -4.87 0.62 -0.25
CA ILE A 27 -5.00 0.44 1.20
C ILE A 27 -5.14 1.82 1.83
N GLU A 28 -6.22 2.03 2.57
CA GLU A 28 -6.42 3.27 3.30
C GLU A 28 -5.91 3.09 4.72
N LEU A 29 -4.93 3.89 5.09
CA LEU A 29 -4.32 3.81 6.40
C LEU A 29 -5.18 4.52 7.43
N LYS A 30 -4.89 4.29 8.71
CA LYS A 30 -5.71 4.85 9.80
C LYS A 30 -5.81 6.37 9.77
N ASP A 31 -4.76 7.04 9.31
CA ASP A 31 -4.73 8.50 9.26
C ASP A 31 -5.09 9.04 7.89
N THR A 32 -5.84 8.28 7.13
CA THR A 32 -6.37 8.62 5.81
C THR A 32 -5.43 8.57 4.61
N PRO A 33 -4.10 8.60 4.74
CA PRO A 33 -3.26 8.41 3.55
C PRO A 33 -3.55 7.06 2.91
N ARG A 34 -3.36 6.98 1.61
CA ARG A 34 -3.60 5.75 0.86
C ARG A 34 -2.31 5.25 0.26
N VAL A 35 -2.17 3.94 0.22
CA VAL A 35 -1.04 3.28 -0.42
C VAL A 35 -1.60 2.43 -1.55
N THR A 36 -1.03 2.62 -2.74
CA THR A 36 -1.42 1.84 -3.90
C THR A 36 -0.33 0.81 -4.18
N ALA A 37 -0.73 -0.43 -4.29
CA ALA A 37 0.18 -1.53 -4.58
C ALA A 37 -0.31 -2.30 -5.80
N VAL A 38 0.63 -2.86 -6.54
CA VAL A 38 0.31 -3.72 -7.68
C VAL A 38 0.88 -5.10 -7.39
N ILE A 39 0.01 -6.09 -7.34
CA ILE A 39 0.40 -7.47 -7.08
C ILE A 39 -0.30 -8.38 -8.08
N THR A 40 0.11 -9.63 -8.15
CA THR A 40 -0.53 -10.58 -9.06
C THR A 40 -1.93 -10.94 -8.57
N LYS A 41 -2.77 -11.37 -9.50
CA LYS A 41 -4.09 -11.86 -9.13
C LYS A 41 -3.99 -13.06 -8.19
N GLU A 42 -3.01 -13.93 -8.42
CA GLU A 42 -2.80 -15.07 -7.53
C GLU A 42 -2.50 -14.62 -6.12
N ALA A 43 -1.70 -13.57 -5.95
CA ALA A 43 -1.39 -13.06 -4.62
C ALA A 43 -2.64 -12.53 -3.93
N VAL A 44 -3.53 -11.88 -4.67
CA VAL A 44 -4.80 -11.39 -4.11
C VAL A 44 -5.60 -12.58 -3.56
N GLU A 45 -5.67 -13.66 -4.32
CA GLU A 45 -6.41 -14.84 -3.91
C GLU A 45 -5.74 -15.56 -2.74
N GLU A 46 -4.44 -15.74 -2.80
CA GLU A 46 -3.69 -16.43 -1.75
C GLU A 46 -3.76 -15.69 -0.42
N LEU A 47 -3.72 -14.36 -0.46
CA LEU A 47 -3.80 -13.55 0.73
C LEU A 47 -5.24 -13.35 1.21
N GLY A 48 -6.21 -13.72 0.38
CA GLY A 48 -7.61 -13.55 0.73
C GLY A 48 -8.02 -12.09 0.86
N LEU A 49 -7.44 -11.23 0.04
CA LEU A 49 -7.74 -9.80 0.11
C LEU A 49 -9.15 -9.52 -0.38
N THR A 50 -9.87 -8.72 0.40
CA THR A 50 -11.23 -8.30 0.06
C THR A 50 -11.39 -6.84 0.40
N VAL A 51 -12.25 -6.15 -0.35
CA VAL A 51 -12.57 -4.75 -0.06
C VAL A 51 -13.20 -4.68 1.33
N GLY A 52 -12.71 -3.78 2.15
CA GLY A 52 -13.14 -3.64 3.54
C GLY A 52 -12.37 -4.51 4.51
N GLY A 53 -11.57 -5.45 4.02
CA GLY A 53 -10.73 -6.29 4.87
C GLY A 53 -9.45 -5.58 5.27
N ASP A 54 -8.74 -6.16 6.22
CA ASP A 54 -7.48 -5.59 6.69
C ASP A 54 -6.33 -6.01 5.80
N ALA A 55 -5.38 -5.09 5.60
CA ALA A 55 -4.16 -5.39 4.87
C ALA A 55 -3.05 -4.44 5.30
N CYS A 56 -1.82 -4.89 5.12
CA CYS A 56 -0.65 -4.06 5.44
C CYS A 56 0.24 -3.98 4.21
N ALA A 57 0.71 -2.76 3.92
CA ALA A 57 1.75 -2.56 2.94
C ALA A 57 3.09 -2.66 3.66
N VAL A 58 3.98 -3.47 3.14
CA VAL A 58 5.28 -3.71 3.75
C VAL A 58 6.35 -3.22 2.79
N VAL A 59 7.19 -2.30 3.24
CA VAL A 59 8.19 -1.67 2.40
C VAL A 59 9.57 -1.82 3.03
N LYS A 60 10.51 -2.39 2.28
CA LYS A 60 11.89 -2.44 2.74
C LYS A 60 12.45 -1.02 2.87
N ALA A 61 13.19 -0.77 3.93
CA ALA A 61 13.76 0.55 4.14
C ALA A 61 14.65 0.99 2.98
N SER A 62 15.33 0.06 2.33
CA SER A 62 16.19 0.37 1.19
C SER A 62 15.42 0.77 -0.06
N ASP A 63 14.13 0.53 -0.10
CA ASP A 63 13.29 0.87 -1.25
C ASP A 63 12.55 2.19 -1.08
N VAL A 64 12.73 2.85 0.05
CA VAL A 64 12.06 4.12 0.32
C VAL A 64 12.87 5.27 -0.25
N ILE A 65 12.22 6.08 -1.06
CA ILE A 65 12.84 7.27 -1.65
C ILE A 65 12.39 8.48 -0.84
N VAL A 66 13.34 9.34 -0.49
CA VAL A 66 13.04 10.52 0.31
C VAL A 66 13.05 11.74 -0.57
N GLY A 67 12.03 12.57 -0.43
CA GLY A 67 11.94 13.84 -1.11
C GLY A 67 11.50 14.92 -0.14
N ILE A 68 11.58 16.16 -0.57
CA ILE A 68 11.06 17.28 0.21
C ILE A 68 10.00 17.99 -0.61
N CYS A 69 9.05 18.60 0.08
CA CYS A 69 8.01 19.37 -0.58
C CYS A 69 8.52 20.78 -0.87
N GLU A 70 8.50 21.16 -2.14
CA GLU A 70 8.89 22.51 -2.51
C GLU A 70 7.86 23.51 -2.00
N GLY A 71 8.32 24.71 -1.66
CA GLY A 71 7.47 25.76 -1.14
C GLY A 71 7.26 25.70 0.36
N GLY A 72 7.94 24.80 1.05
CA GLY A 72 7.89 24.72 2.51
C GLY A 72 6.57 24.23 3.09
N LYS A 73 5.72 23.63 2.28
CA LYS A 73 4.45 23.08 2.75
C LYS A 73 4.63 21.63 3.19
N THR A 74 3.93 21.27 4.26
CA THR A 74 3.97 19.90 4.77
C THR A 74 3.01 18.98 4.03
N ASP A 75 2.11 19.54 3.25
CA ASP A 75 1.13 18.78 2.49
C ASP A 75 1.65 18.53 1.08
N CYS A 76 2.15 17.33 0.85
CA CYS A 76 2.66 16.90 -0.44
C CYS A 76 1.66 15.98 -1.13
N SER A 77 0.42 16.42 -1.24
CA SER A 77 -0.59 15.66 -1.94
C SER A 77 -0.38 15.86 -3.44
N GLY A 78 0.18 14.88 -4.07
CA GLY A 78 0.42 15.02 -5.50
C GLY A 78 0.23 13.73 -6.25
#